data_d9b658c63715dec0351819d2b7bb67e1
#
_entry.id   d9b658c63715dec0351819d2b7bb67e1
#
_cell.length_a   1.000
_cell.length_b   1.000
_cell.length_c   1.000
_cell.angle_alpha   90.00
_cell.angle_beta   90.00
_cell.angle_gamma   90.00
#
_symmetry.space_group_name_H-M   'P 1'
#
loop_
_entity.id
_entity.type
_entity.pdbx_description
1 polymer ?
#
loop_
_entity_poly.entity_id
_entity_poly.type
_entity_poly.pdbx_seq_one_letter_code
_entity_poly.pdbx_strand_id
1 'polypeptide(L)'
;MMIDGSRPSQLSGRSFLISTAALHVVATDARARTITGGLPWEPGKSSPPLQVRAGPWVFFTPDEAATVEAIVDRLIPPDERGPGGKDAGCAVYIDRQLAGPYGVGAGLYLQPPFMPGAVSQGYQSPDMPAVRYRTGLAAINEHVKASFAGKSFRELAPADQDQVLTGLEKGTIKPKGINGAGFFGLLLQNTREGFFADPVYGGNIDMAGWKMLGFPGARYDYRDWVERHNEKYPLPPVGMLGRSDWSVKE
;
A
#
# COMPACT_ATOMS: atom_id res chain seq x y z
N MET A 1 29.45 44.23 45.21
CA MET A 1 28.75 43.79 43.99
C MET A 1 27.62 42.89 44.45
N MET A 2 26.42 43.45 44.63
CA MET A 2 25.24 42.75 45.16
C MET A 2 24.56 42.03 44.01
N ILE A 3 24.32 40.73 44.20
CA ILE A 3 23.55 39.91 43.26
C ILE A 3 22.08 39.99 43.70
N ASP A 4 21.27 40.63 42.90
CA ASP A 4 19.83 40.74 43.09
C ASP A 4 19.17 39.38 42.79
N GLY A 5 18.66 38.75 43.85
CA GLY A 5 17.94 37.48 43.79
C GLY A 5 16.45 37.68 43.52
N SER A 6 16.06 37.86 42.30
CA SER A 6 14.64 37.85 41.94
C SER A 6 14.02 36.47 42.14
N ARG A 7 13.18 36.31 43.17
CA ARG A 7 12.36 35.10 43.40
C ARG A 7 11.30 34.93 42.28
N PRO A 8 11.10 33.73 41.78
CA PRO A 8 9.99 33.50 40.85
C PRO A 8 8.66 33.75 41.56
N SER A 9 7.79 34.50 40.94
CA SER A 9 6.45 34.78 41.42
C SER A 9 5.65 33.49 41.57
N GLN A 10 5.36 33.08 42.80
CA GLN A 10 4.45 31.99 43.07
C GLN A 10 3.02 32.43 42.66
N LEU A 11 2.47 31.72 41.71
CA LEU A 11 1.03 31.87 41.36
C LEU A 11 0.23 31.51 42.61
N SER A 12 -0.52 32.46 43.15
CA SER A 12 -1.39 32.20 44.29
C SER A 12 -2.55 31.30 43.91
N GLY A 13 -3.01 30.42 44.80
CA GLY A 13 -4.18 29.57 44.57
C GLY A 13 -5.42 30.31 44.07
N ARG A 14 -5.56 31.61 44.39
CA ARG A 14 -6.58 32.49 43.87
C ARG A 14 -6.44 32.74 42.35
N SER A 15 -5.23 32.95 41.87
CA SER A 15 -4.98 33.16 40.44
C SER A 15 -5.23 31.89 39.64
N PHE A 16 -4.95 30.71 40.21
CA PHE A 16 -5.25 29.41 39.59
C PHE A 16 -6.77 29.18 39.51
N LEU A 17 -7.55 29.50 40.55
CA LEU A 17 -9.00 29.34 40.54
C LEU A 17 -9.68 30.31 39.56
N ILE A 18 -9.17 31.54 39.42
CA ILE A 18 -9.68 32.50 38.43
C ILE A 18 -9.38 32.02 37.02
N SER A 19 -8.21 31.47 36.76
CA SER A 19 -7.85 30.94 35.46
C SER A 19 -8.71 29.71 35.07
N THR A 20 -8.97 28.79 36.00
CA THR A 20 -9.88 27.66 35.77
C THR A 20 -11.32 28.06 35.56
N ALA A 21 -11.82 29.06 36.28
CA ALA A 21 -13.17 29.60 36.08
C ALA A 21 -13.31 30.28 34.72
N ALA A 22 -12.30 31.02 34.26
CA ALA A 22 -12.26 31.62 32.92
C ALA A 22 -12.24 30.56 31.80
N LEU A 23 -11.52 29.44 32.00
CA LEU A 23 -11.53 28.32 31.05
C LEU A 23 -12.91 27.64 30.95
N HIS A 24 -13.64 27.54 32.07
CA HIS A 24 -15.00 26.98 32.08
C HIS A 24 -16.02 27.86 31.37
N VAL A 25 -15.88 29.19 31.49
CA VAL A 25 -16.77 30.15 30.81
C VAL A 25 -16.55 30.09 29.27
N VAL A 26 -15.33 29.92 28.83
CA VAL A 26 -15.04 29.74 27.38
C VAL A 26 -15.56 28.39 26.88
N ALA A 27 -15.54 27.34 27.70
CA ALA A 27 -16.08 26.04 27.34
C ALA A 27 -17.62 25.98 27.26
N THR A 28 -18.33 26.86 27.97
CA THR A 28 -19.80 26.88 27.94
C THR A 28 -20.38 27.54 26.68
N ASP A 29 -19.60 28.30 25.94
CA ASP A 29 -20.01 28.82 24.63
C ASP A 29 -19.73 27.83 23.46
N ALA A 30 -19.19 26.66 23.74
CA ALA A 30 -19.14 25.54 22.77
C ALA A 30 -20.59 25.02 22.58
N ARG A 31 -21.40 25.77 21.88
CA ARG A 31 -22.75 25.34 21.45
C ARG A 31 -22.56 24.17 20.51
N ALA A 32 -22.99 22.99 20.94
CA ALA A 32 -23.12 21.85 20.04
C ALA A 32 -24.00 22.29 18.88
N ARG A 33 -23.42 22.56 17.74
CA ARG A 33 -24.15 22.94 16.53
C ARG A 33 -24.86 21.71 16.01
N THR A 34 -26.16 21.66 16.12
CA THR A 34 -26.94 20.61 15.45
C THR A 34 -26.89 20.89 13.96
N ILE A 35 -26.23 20.03 13.20
CA ILE A 35 -26.23 20.09 11.75
C ILE A 35 -27.45 19.31 11.30
N THR A 36 -28.47 20.05 10.78
CA THR A 36 -29.65 19.46 10.16
C THR A 36 -29.45 19.42 8.64
N GLY A 37 -29.73 18.29 8.03
CA GLY A 37 -29.50 18.06 6.58
C GLY A 37 -28.34 17.14 6.29
N GLY A 38 -28.01 16.94 5.02
CA GLY A 38 -26.84 16.20 4.61
C GLY A 38 -25.57 16.84 5.18
N LEU A 39 -24.74 16.06 5.88
CA LEU A 39 -23.46 16.55 6.34
C LEU A 39 -22.62 16.98 5.13
N PRO A 40 -22.01 18.17 5.13
CA PRO A 40 -21.14 18.62 4.06
C PRO A 40 -19.79 17.91 4.15
N TRP A 41 -19.83 16.59 4.21
CA TRP A 41 -18.61 15.77 4.28
C TRP A 41 -18.20 15.41 2.87
N GLU A 42 -16.99 15.82 2.49
CA GLU A 42 -16.35 15.41 1.26
C GLU A 42 -15.17 14.52 1.62
N PRO A 43 -15.06 13.31 1.00
CA PRO A 43 -13.92 12.42 1.26
C PRO A 43 -12.59 13.13 1.05
N GLY A 44 -11.69 13.06 2.03
CA GLY A 44 -10.36 13.61 1.93
C GLY A 44 -10.23 15.13 1.83
N LYS A 45 -11.32 15.90 2.01
CA LYS A 45 -11.30 17.37 1.84
C LYS A 45 -10.27 18.09 2.71
N SER A 46 -10.09 17.65 3.95
CA SER A 46 -9.11 18.25 4.88
C SER A 46 -7.67 17.83 4.58
N SER A 47 -7.46 16.66 3.99
CA SER A 47 -6.16 16.12 3.63
C SER A 47 -6.36 15.10 2.50
N PRO A 48 -6.61 15.58 1.26
CA PRO A 48 -6.86 14.69 0.15
C PRO A 48 -5.63 13.81 -0.11
N PRO A 49 -5.76 12.48 -0.13
CA PRO A 49 -4.65 11.62 -0.48
C PRO A 49 -4.26 11.89 -1.94
N LEU A 50 -2.95 11.87 -2.21
CA LEU A 50 -2.44 12.01 -3.56
C LEU A 50 -2.82 10.77 -4.36
N GLN A 51 -3.72 10.93 -5.33
CA GLN A 51 -4.10 9.83 -6.20
C GLN A 51 -2.98 9.49 -7.17
N VAL A 52 -2.52 8.27 -7.11
CA VAL A 52 -1.60 7.70 -8.11
C VAL A 52 -2.38 7.38 -9.38
N ARG A 53 -1.88 7.88 -10.51
CA ARG A 53 -2.44 7.58 -11.84
C ARG A 53 -1.44 6.81 -12.66
N ALA A 54 -1.94 5.99 -13.58
CA ALA A 54 -1.11 5.39 -14.61
C ALA A 54 -0.44 6.52 -15.42
N GLY A 55 0.84 6.34 -15.74
CA GLY A 55 1.66 7.34 -16.44
C GLY A 55 3.07 6.79 -16.59
N PRO A 56 4.03 7.63 -16.95
CA PRO A 56 5.43 7.21 -17.09
C PRO A 56 5.91 6.47 -15.84
N TRP A 57 6.70 5.42 -16.04
CA TRP A 57 7.33 4.69 -14.95
C TRP A 57 8.26 5.62 -14.16
N VAL A 58 8.22 5.52 -12.84
CA VAL A 58 9.03 6.37 -11.94
C VAL A 58 10.26 5.61 -11.44
N PHE A 59 10.08 4.35 -11.12
CA PHE A 59 11.15 3.47 -10.66
C PHE A 59 11.66 2.56 -11.76
N PHE A 60 10.78 1.82 -12.44
CA PHE A 60 11.18 0.84 -13.43
C PHE A 60 11.68 1.47 -14.72
N THR A 61 12.69 0.87 -15.33
CA THR A 61 12.96 1.06 -16.76
C THR A 61 11.84 0.43 -17.59
N PRO A 62 11.66 0.80 -18.86
CA PRO A 62 10.63 0.19 -19.73
C PRO A 62 10.71 -1.33 -19.81
N ASP A 63 11.93 -1.90 -19.85
CA ASP A 63 12.13 -3.34 -19.90
C ASP A 63 11.81 -4.05 -18.58
N GLU A 64 12.16 -3.45 -17.45
CA GLU A 64 11.78 -3.95 -16.13
C GLU A 64 10.28 -3.90 -15.93
N ALA A 65 9.66 -2.79 -16.31
CA ALA A 65 8.21 -2.62 -16.24
C ALA A 65 7.48 -3.70 -17.04
N ALA A 66 7.89 -3.93 -18.28
CA ALA A 66 7.30 -4.96 -19.13
C ALA A 66 7.52 -6.38 -18.56
N THR A 67 8.65 -6.62 -17.89
CA THR A 67 8.90 -7.89 -17.18
C THR A 67 7.98 -8.02 -15.97
N VAL A 68 7.81 -6.96 -15.17
CA VAL A 68 6.91 -6.96 -14.00
C VAL A 68 5.46 -7.10 -14.44
N GLU A 69 5.01 -6.41 -15.49
CA GLU A 69 3.67 -6.58 -16.06
C GLU A 69 3.38 -8.03 -16.44
N ALA A 70 4.34 -8.70 -17.10
CA ALA A 70 4.21 -10.11 -17.46
C ALA A 70 4.17 -11.02 -16.20
N ILE A 71 4.97 -10.72 -15.18
CA ILE A 71 4.97 -11.49 -13.93
C ILE A 71 3.65 -11.34 -13.18
N VAL A 72 3.17 -10.12 -12.96
CA VAL A 72 1.92 -9.90 -12.20
C VAL A 72 0.71 -10.50 -12.90
N ASP A 73 0.72 -10.53 -14.23
CA ASP A 73 -0.34 -11.14 -15.03
C ASP A 73 -0.33 -12.68 -14.98
N ARG A 74 0.85 -13.29 -14.77
CA ARG A 74 0.94 -14.74 -14.49
C ARG A 74 0.58 -15.09 -13.07
N LEU A 75 0.89 -14.23 -12.09
CA LEU A 75 0.56 -14.44 -10.69
C LEU A 75 -0.95 -14.30 -10.42
N ILE A 76 -1.60 -13.39 -11.11
CA ILE A 76 -3.06 -13.18 -11.09
C ILE A 76 -3.52 -13.11 -12.56
N PRO A 77 -3.79 -14.24 -13.20
CA PRO A 77 -4.26 -14.23 -14.58
C PRO A 77 -5.69 -13.71 -14.68
N PRO A 78 -6.07 -13.07 -15.81
CA PRO A 78 -7.45 -12.67 -16.04
C PRO A 78 -8.32 -13.90 -16.16
N ASP A 79 -9.53 -13.84 -15.58
CA ASP A 79 -10.54 -14.88 -15.67
C ASP A 79 -11.97 -14.27 -15.75
N GLU A 80 -12.99 -15.10 -15.68
CA GLU A 80 -14.40 -14.68 -15.68
C GLU A 80 -14.80 -13.82 -14.47
N ARG A 81 -13.99 -13.78 -13.42
CA ARG A 81 -14.24 -13.02 -12.19
C ARG A 81 -13.67 -11.61 -12.26
N GLY A 82 -12.67 -11.37 -13.10
CA GLY A 82 -12.09 -10.05 -13.23
C GLY A 82 -10.80 -9.98 -14.04
N PRO A 83 -10.22 -8.78 -14.11
CA PRO A 83 -8.98 -8.51 -14.82
C PRO A 83 -7.80 -9.23 -14.16
N GLY A 84 -6.76 -9.47 -14.95
CA GLY A 84 -5.47 -9.92 -14.44
C GLY A 84 -4.71 -8.85 -13.67
N GLY A 85 -3.58 -9.25 -13.07
CA GLY A 85 -2.74 -8.37 -12.27
C GLY A 85 -2.21 -7.16 -13.07
N LYS A 86 -1.96 -7.33 -14.37
CA LYS A 86 -1.55 -6.25 -15.25
C LYS A 86 -2.64 -5.19 -15.39
N ASP A 87 -3.84 -5.60 -15.80
CA ASP A 87 -4.96 -4.68 -16.04
C ASP A 87 -5.53 -4.09 -14.75
N ALA A 88 -5.37 -4.81 -13.62
CA ALA A 88 -5.65 -4.28 -12.30
C ALA A 88 -4.63 -3.24 -11.80
N GLY A 89 -3.57 -2.96 -12.56
CA GLY A 89 -2.58 -1.92 -12.23
C GLY A 89 -1.53 -2.33 -11.20
N CYS A 90 -1.33 -3.64 -10.94
CA CYS A 90 -0.37 -4.10 -9.93
C CYS A 90 1.06 -3.62 -10.22
N ALA A 91 1.49 -3.59 -11.49
CA ALA A 91 2.81 -3.10 -11.86
C ALA A 91 2.98 -1.60 -11.57
N VAL A 92 1.94 -0.79 -11.79
CA VAL A 92 1.93 0.65 -11.44
C VAL A 92 2.03 0.83 -9.94
N TYR A 93 1.25 0.07 -9.17
CA TYR A 93 1.33 0.07 -7.71
C TYR A 93 2.77 -0.21 -7.23
N ILE A 94 3.38 -1.30 -7.71
CA ILE A 94 4.74 -1.71 -7.32
C ILE A 94 5.75 -0.62 -7.68
N ASP A 95 5.68 -0.07 -8.89
CA ASP A 95 6.55 1.03 -9.36
C ASP A 95 6.54 2.22 -8.40
N ARG A 96 5.36 2.67 -8.00
CA ARG A 96 5.18 3.82 -7.11
C ARG A 96 5.61 3.53 -5.69
N GLN A 97 5.36 2.32 -5.18
CA GLN A 97 5.84 1.90 -3.86
C GLN A 97 7.38 1.88 -3.83
N LEU A 98 8.02 1.34 -4.88
CA LEU A 98 9.48 1.26 -4.97
C LEU A 98 10.14 2.64 -5.18
N ALA A 99 9.47 3.57 -5.83
CA ALA A 99 9.93 4.96 -5.96
C ALA A 99 9.79 5.78 -4.66
N GLY A 100 9.00 5.28 -3.71
CA GLY A 100 8.67 5.97 -2.46
C GLY A 100 9.43 5.45 -1.23
N PRO A 101 8.94 5.80 -0.03
CA PRO A 101 9.55 5.39 1.25
C PRO A 101 9.70 3.88 1.42
N TYR A 102 8.80 3.07 0.86
CA TYR A 102 8.90 1.61 0.87
C TYR A 102 10.18 1.13 0.15
N GLY A 103 10.46 1.68 -1.04
CA GLY A 103 11.62 1.26 -1.82
C GLY A 103 12.96 1.48 -1.12
N VAL A 104 13.08 2.55 -0.35
CA VAL A 104 14.28 2.85 0.46
C VAL A 104 14.21 2.26 1.87
N GLY A 105 13.20 1.46 2.17
CA GLY A 105 13.08 0.79 3.46
C GLY A 105 12.83 1.71 4.65
N ALA A 106 12.23 2.88 4.47
CA ALA A 106 12.04 3.88 5.52
C ALA A 106 11.24 3.36 6.73
N GLY A 107 10.36 2.37 6.51
CA GLY A 107 9.59 1.70 7.57
C GLY A 107 10.22 0.41 8.10
N LEU A 108 11.39 0.03 7.59
CA LEU A 108 12.08 -1.19 7.98
C LEU A 108 13.19 -0.87 8.99
N TYR A 109 13.26 -1.64 10.06
CA TYR A 109 14.32 -1.52 11.07
C TYR A 109 15.57 -2.28 10.59
N LEU A 110 16.29 -1.73 9.62
CA LEU A 110 17.47 -2.34 9.02
C LEU A 110 18.75 -1.82 9.66
N GLN A 111 19.03 -2.30 10.87
CA GLN A 111 20.26 -2.01 11.60
C GLN A 111 21.14 -3.25 11.70
N PRO A 112 22.46 -3.15 11.42
CA PRO A 112 23.39 -4.26 11.62
C PRO A 112 23.54 -4.59 13.14
N PRO A 113 23.96 -5.82 13.50
CA PRO A 113 24.35 -6.92 12.61
C PRO A 113 23.14 -7.67 11.99
N PHE A 114 23.23 -8.01 10.69
CA PHE A 114 22.22 -8.82 10.02
C PHE A 114 22.50 -10.30 10.27
N MET A 115 21.69 -10.91 11.12
CA MET A 115 21.82 -12.32 11.50
C MET A 115 20.63 -13.13 10.96
N PRO A 116 20.83 -14.41 10.61
CA PRO A 116 19.71 -15.29 10.30
C PRO A 116 18.74 -15.31 11.49
N GLY A 117 17.48 -14.96 11.22
CA GLY A 117 16.42 -14.94 12.21
C GLY A 117 15.43 -16.09 12.03
N ALA A 118 14.48 -16.24 12.95
CA ALA A 118 13.34 -17.11 12.76
C ALA A 118 12.45 -16.60 11.60
N VAL A 119 11.71 -17.50 10.94
CA VAL A 119 10.82 -17.14 9.81
C VAL A 119 9.82 -16.04 10.20
N SER A 120 9.34 -16.05 11.44
CA SER A 120 8.41 -15.04 11.96
C SER A 120 9.01 -13.65 12.15
N GLN A 121 10.34 -13.51 12.13
CA GLN A 121 11.01 -12.21 12.26
C GLN A 121 11.10 -11.42 10.95
N GLY A 122 10.61 -12.01 9.86
CA GLY A 122 10.61 -11.38 8.55
C GLY A 122 12.00 -11.28 7.91
N TYR A 123 12.15 -10.30 7.05
CA TYR A 123 13.35 -10.12 6.24
C TYR A 123 14.51 -9.53 7.03
N GLN A 124 15.64 -10.24 7.05
CA GLN A 124 16.84 -9.89 7.80
C GLN A 124 18.05 -9.68 6.85
N SER A 125 17.99 -8.66 5.99
CA SER A 125 19.06 -8.33 5.05
C SER A 125 19.21 -6.82 4.90
N PRO A 126 20.41 -6.31 4.59
CA PRO A 126 20.62 -4.89 4.33
C PRO A 126 19.97 -4.40 3.04
N ASP A 127 19.55 -5.30 2.14
CA ASP A 127 19.04 -4.93 0.83
C ASP A 127 17.63 -4.35 0.93
N MET A 128 17.49 -3.09 0.59
CA MET A 128 16.20 -2.40 0.51
C MET A 128 15.32 -2.98 -0.60
N PRO A 129 13.99 -2.87 -0.50
CA PRO A 129 13.08 -3.39 -1.53
C PRO A 129 13.43 -2.96 -2.96
N ALA A 130 13.80 -1.71 -3.17
CA ALA A 130 14.23 -1.20 -4.49
C ALA A 130 15.47 -1.94 -5.03
N VAL A 131 16.47 -2.18 -4.18
CA VAL A 131 17.68 -2.93 -4.56
C VAL A 131 17.31 -4.37 -4.90
N ARG A 132 16.48 -5.02 -4.08
CA ARG A 132 16.01 -6.40 -4.30
C ARG A 132 15.28 -6.54 -5.63
N TYR A 133 14.46 -5.57 -6.02
CA TYR A 133 13.78 -5.58 -7.32
C TYR A 133 14.77 -5.44 -8.48
N ARG A 134 15.71 -4.50 -8.43
CA ARG A 134 16.73 -4.33 -9.47
C ARG A 134 17.56 -5.60 -9.67
N THR A 135 18.11 -6.12 -8.59
CA THR A 135 18.96 -7.33 -8.64
C THR A 135 18.16 -8.57 -9.00
N GLY A 136 16.93 -8.69 -8.47
CA GLY A 136 16.05 -9.81 -8.73
C GLY A 136 15.59 -9.91 -10.18
N LEU A 137 15.10 -8.81 -10.74
CA LEU A 137 14.67 -8.75 -12.14
C LEU A 137 15.83 -9.02 -13.10
N ALA A 138 17.02 -8.45 -12.83
CA ALA A 138 18.21 -8.69 -13.62
C ALA A 138 18.60 -10.17 -13.59
N ALA A 139 18.63 -10.80 -12.41
CA ALA A 139 19.01 -12.20 -12.25
C ALA A 139 18.00 -13.17 -12.90
N ILE A 140 16.68 -12.88 -12.83
CA ILE A 140 15.66 -13.65 -13.55
C ILE A 140 15.88 -13.54 -15.05
N ASN A 141 16.04 -12.34 -15.58
CA ASN A 141 16.23 -12.13 -17.02
C ASN A 141 17.53 -12.78 -17.51
N GLU A 142 18.61 -12.74 -16.73
CA GLU A 142 19.86 -13.45 -17.06
C GLU A 142 19.64 -14.97 -17.13
N HIS A 143 18.98 -15.54 -16.13
CA HIS A 143 18.64 -16.96 -16.10
C HIS A 143 17.76 -17.35 -17.29
N VAL A 144 16.72 -16.58 -17.60
CA VAL A 144 15.82 -16.85 -18.72
C VAL A 144 16.55 -16.77 -20.06
N LYS A 145 17.38 -15.75 -20.29
CA LYS A 145 18.19 -15.63 -21.51
C LYS A 145 19.10 -16.86 -21.71
N ALA A 146 19.71 -17.33 -20.64
CA ALA A 146 20.57 -18.52 -20.70
C ALA A 146 19.79 -19.80 -20.98
N SER A 147 18.57 -19.93 -20.49
CA SER A 147 17.76 -21.17 -20.56
C SER A 147 16.82 -21.22 -21.77
N PHE A 148 16.46 -20.07 -22.36
CA PHE A 148 15.42 -19.94 -23.39
C PHE A 148 15.93 -19.18 -24.64
N ALA A 149 17.06 -19.57 -25.15
CA ALA A 149 17.63 -19.09 -26.42
C ALA A 149 17.71 -17.55 -26.53
N GLY A 150 18.09 -16.86 -25.46
CA GLY A 150 18.30 -15.42 -25.45
C GLY A 150 17.03 -14.58 -25.24
N LYS A 151 15.85 -15.21 -25.07
CA LYS A 151 14.59 -14.49 -24.81
C LYS A 151 14.59 -13.83 -23.43
N SER A 152 13.90 -12.71 -23.32
CA SER A 152 13.53 -12.14 -22.02
C SER A 152 12.29 -12.82 -21.44
N PHE A 153 12.03 -12.65 -20.13
CA PHE A 153 10.86 -13.26 -19.47
C PHE A 153 9.54 -12.93 -20.17
N ARG A 154 9.35 -11.68 -20.60
CA ARG A 154 8.13 -11.22 -21.29
C ARG A 154 7.89 -11.86 -22.66
N GLU A 155 8.97 -12.40 -23.28
CA GLU A 155 8.91 -13.04 -24.60
C GLU A 155 8.66 -14.54 -24.51
N LEU A 156 8.64 -15.11 -23.32
CA LEU A 156 8.32 -16.50 -23.09
C LEU A 156 6.82 -16.78 -23.33
N ALA A 157 6.51 -17.99 -23.77
CA ALA A 157 5.15 -18.47 -23.74
C ALA A 157 4.62 -18.55 -22.29
N PRO A 158 3.31 -18.41 -22.06
CA PRO A 158 2.74 -18.45 -20.71
C PRO A 158 3.16 -19.67 -19.88
N ALA A 159 3.21 -20.85 -20.48
CA ALA A 159 3.62 -22.07 -19.80
C ALA A 159 5.09 -22.02 -19.34
N ASP A 160 5.99 -21.42 -20.14
CA ASP A 160 7.40 -21.24 -19.79
C ASP A 160 7.56 -20.20 -18.68
N GLN A 161 6.76 -19.13 -18.72
CA GLN A 161 6.70 -18.13 -17.65
C GLN A 161 6.27 -18.78 -16.32
N ASP A 162 5.23 -19.63 -16.35
CA ASP A 162 4.75 -20.36 -15.18
C ASP A 162 5.81 -21.36 -14.68
N GLN A 163 6.53 -22.01 -15.58
CA GLN A 163 7.64 -22.90 -15.22
C GLN A 163 8.75 -22.14 -14.47
N VAL A 164 9.12 -20.96 -14.96
CA VAL A 164 10.13 -20.11 -14.29
C VAL A 164 9.65 -19.67 -12.92
N LEU A 165 8.42 -19.14 -12.80
CA LEU A 165 7.87 -18.68 -11.53
C LEU A 165 7.74 -19.81 -10.52
N THR A 166 7.22 -20.97 -10.94
CA THR A 166 7.13 -22.18 -10.10
C THR A 166 8.52 -22.67 -9.67
N GLY A 167 9.50 -22.59 -10.57
CA GLY A 167 10.87 -22.97 -10.26
C GLY A 167 11.53 -22.06 -9.22
N LEU A 168 11.23 -20.75 -9.28
CA LEU A 168 11.67 -19.79 -8.26
C LEU A 168 10.99 -20.07 -6.92
N GLU A 169 9.67 -20.24 -6.91
CA GLU A 169 8.88 -20.56 -5.71
C GLU A 169 9.40 -21.78 -4.98
N LYS A 170 9.62 -22.88 -5.71
CA LYS A 170 10.11 -24.13 -5.17
C LYS A 170 11.61 -24.15 -4.89
N GLY A 171 12.35 -23.09 -5.25
CA GLY A 171 13.80 -23.01 -5.12
C GLY A 171 14.57 -23.98 -6.02
N THR A 172 13.94 -24.56 -7.05
CA THR A 172 14.58 -25.41 -8.06
C THR A 172 15.35 -24.57 -9.07
N ILE A 173 14.88 -23.36 -9.37
CA ILE A 173 15.61 -22.34 -10.11
C ILE A 173 16.33 -21.44 -9.10
N LYS A 174 17.65 -21.36 -9.23
CA LYS A 174 18.54 -20.59 -8.35
C LYS A 174 19.28 -19.55 -9.18
N PRO A 175 18.68 -18.39 -9.48
CA PRO A 175 19.36 -17.32 -10.19
C PRO A 175 20.61 -16.88 -9.43
N LYS A 176 21.66 -16.53 -10.17
CA LYS A 176 22.94 -16.12 -9.57
C LYS A 176 22.78 -14.84 -8.74
N GLY A 177 23.33 -14.85 -7.55
CA GLY A 177 23.45 -13.64 -6.70
C GLY A 177 22.19 -13.28 -5.90
N ILE A 178 21.09 -14.04 -6.00
CA ILE A 178 19.86 -13.77 -5.25
C ILE A 178 19.27 -15.04 -4.62
N ASN A 179 18.44 -14.83 -3.60
CA ASN A 179 17.53 -15.85 -3.13
C ASN A 179 16.26 -15.82 -4.01
N GLY A 180 16.17 -16.74 -4.99
CA GLY A 180 15.07 -16.80 -5.96
C GLY A 180 13.69 -16.96 -5.29
N ALA A 181 13.57 -17.87 -4.31
CA ALA A 181 12.33 -18.09 -3.57
C ALA A 181 11.92 -16.86 -2.72
N GLY A 182 12.90 -16.21 -2.08
CA GLY A 182 12.66 -14.98 -1.34
C GLY A 182 12.26 -13.81 -2.24
N PHE A 183 12.77 -13.74 -3.46
CA PHE A 183 12.35 -12.72 -4.43
C PHE A 183 10.97 -13.03 -5.02
N PHE A 184 10.67 -14.30 -5.32
CA PHE A 184 9.31 -14.71 -5.71
C PHE A 184 8.27 -14.36 -4.64
N GLY A 185 8.57 -14.62 -3.36
CA GLY A 185 7.70 -14.24 -2.24
C GLY A 185 7.44 -12.73 -2.20
N LEU A 186 8.46 -11.90 -2.45
CA LEU A 186 8.31 -10.45 -2.51
C LEU A 186 7.43 -10.01 -3.69
N LEU A 187 7.64 -10.59 -4.89
CA LEU A 187 6.82 -10.32 -6.07
C LEU A 187 5.35 -10.68 -5.82
N LEU A 188 5.09 -11.87 -5.27
CA LEU A 188 3.75 -12.34 -4.96
C LEU A 188 3.06 -11.45 -3.92
N GLN A 189 3.78 -11.08 -2.85
CA GLN A 189 3.26 -10.19 -1.82
C GLN A 189 2.87 -8.84 -2.41
N ASN A 190 3.78 -8.17 -3.12
CA ASN A 190 3.49 -6.85 -3.68
C ASN A 190 2.42 -6.88 -4.79
N THR A 191 2.32 -8.00 -5.53
CA THR A 191 1.24 -8.20 -6.50
C THR A 191 -0.12 -8.27 -5.80
N ARG A 192 -0.24 -9.04 -4.70
CA ARG A 192 -1.46 -9.10 -3.89
C ARG A 192 -1.80 -7.75 -3.26
N GLU A 193 -0.80 -7.07 -2.71
CA GLU A 193 -0.98 -5.72 -2.17
C GLU A 193 -1.54 -4.79 -3.24
N GLY A 194 -0.95 -4.76 -4.44
CA GLY A 194 -1.45 -3.94 -5.55
C GLY A 194 -2.84 -4.32 -6.01
N PHE A 195 -3.18 -5.63 -6.02
CA PHE A 195 -4.49 -6.10 -6.47
C PHE A 195 -5.63 -5.81 -5.48
N PHE A 196 -5.31 -5.68 -4.18
CA PHE A 196 -6.29 -5.44 -3.12
C PHE A 196 -6.13 -4.09 -2.41
N ALA A 197 -5.16 -3.27 -2.80
CA ALA A 197 -4.98 -1.92 -2.26
C ALA A 197 -6.19 -1.02 -2.56
N ASP A 198 -6.28 0.10 -1.83
CA ASP A 198 -7.17 1.16 -2.27
C ASP A 198 -6.68 1.71 -3.63
N PRO A 199 -7.60 1.95 -4.60
CA PRO A 199 -7.24 2.48 -5.91
C PRO A 199 -6.42 3.78 -5.89
N VAL A 200 -6.45 4.51 -4.80
CA VAL A 200 -5.64 5.73 -4.61
C VAL A 200 -4.14 5.48 -4.78
N TYR A 201 -3.68 4.25 -4.51
CA TYR A 201 -2.28 3.84 -4.62
C TYR A 201 -1.88 3.34 -6.02
N GLY A 202 -2.78 3.38 -7.01
CA GLY A 202 -2.51 3.05 -8.41
C GLY A 202 -2.71 1.59 -8.81
N GLY A 203 -3.00 0.70 -7.86
CA GLY A 203 -3.47 -0.66 -8.11
C GLY A 203 -4.98 -0.79 -7.98
N ASN A 204 -5.49 -2.04 -8.04
CA ASN A 204 -6.92 -2.34 -7.86
C ASN A 204 -7.84 -1.42 -8.69
N ILE A 205 -7.45 -1.20 -9.93
CA ILE A 205 -8.18 -0.31 -10.85
C ILE A 205 -9.66 -0.71 -10.86
N ASP A 206 -10.54 0.28 -10.78
CA ASP A 206 -11.99 0.10 -10.67
C ASP A 206 -12.45 -0.77 -9.50
N MET A 207 -11.61 -0.91 -8.48
CA MET A 207 -11.87 -1.77 -7.32
C MET A 207 -12.15 -3.23 -7.72
N ALA A 208 -11.48 -3.72 -8.76
CA ALA A 208 -11.71 -5.04 -9.33
C ALA A 208 -11.50 -6.16 -8.30
N GLY A 209 -10.41 -6.12 -7.55
CA GLY A 209 -10.14 -7.09 -6.48
C GLY A 209 -11.18 -7.03 -5.36
N TRP A 210 -11.63 -5.84 -4.99
CA TRP A 210 -12.69 -5.68 -3.97
C TRP A 210 -14.05 -6.18 -4.46
N LYS A 211 -14.40 -5.92 -5.72
CA LYS A 211 -15.64 -6.43 -6.33
C LYS A 211 -15.64 -7.96 -6.39
N MET A 212 -14.50 -8.56 -6.74
CA MET A 212 -14.31 -10.00 -6.78
C MET A 212 -14.56 -10.66 -5.42
N LEU A 213 -14.07 -10.04 -4.33
CA LEU A 213 -14.24 -10.54 -2.97
C LEU A 213 -15.58 -10.15 -2.34
N GLY A 214 -16.32 -9.19 -2.90
CA GLY A 214 -17.46 -8.56 -2.24
C GLY A 214 -17.06 -7.65 -1.07
N PHE A 215 -15.79 -7.16 -1.06
CA PHE A 215 -15.33 -6.25 -0.03
C PHE A 215 -15.92 -4.86 -0.23
N PRO A 216 -16.57 -4.28 0.79
CA PRO A 216 -17.31 -3.02 0.64
C PRO A 216 -16.42 -1.76 0.62
N GLY A 217 -15.12 -1.90 0.77
CA GLY A 217 -14.15 -0.80 0.70
C GLY A 217 -14.04 0.01 1.98
N ALA A 218 -13.61 1.26 1.83
CA ALA A 218 -13.30 2.19 2.92
C ALA A 218 -14.56 2.85 3.52
N ARG A 219 -15.48 2.05 4.05
CA ARG A 219 -16.66 2.56 4.76
C ARG A 219 -16.37 2.68 6.24
N TYR A 220 -16.94 3.66 6.88
CA TYR A 220 -16.71 3.97 8.29
C TYR A 220 -17.80 3.47 9.23
N ASP A 221 -18.94 2.99 8.72
CA ASP A 221 -20.08 2.55 9.52
C ASP A 221 -20.66 1.23 9.04
N TYR A 222 -20.56 0.22 9.89
CA TYR A 222 -21.09 -1.14 9.66
C TYR A 222 -22.04 -1.59 10.77
N ARG A 223 -22.52 -0.68 11.64
CA ARG A 223 -23.36 -1.04 12.80
C ARG A 223 -24.58 -1.84 12.42
N ASP A 224 -25.23 -1.48 11.31
CA ASP A 224 -26.43 -2.20 10.83
C ASP A 224 -26.13 -3.59 10.24
N TRP A 225 -24.85 -3.95 10.14
CA TRP A 225 -24.39 -5.18 9.51
C TRP A 225 -23.67 -6.13 10.46
N VAL A 226 -23.46 -5.75 11.73
CA VAL A 226 -22.69 -6.53 12.70
C VAL A 226 -23.30 -7.93 12.93
N GLU A 227 -24.64 -7.99 12.96
CA GLU A 227 -25.38 -9.26 13.20
C GLU A 227 -25.82 -9.98 11.90
N ARG A 228 -25.49 -9.44 10.72
CA ARG A 228 -25.90 -10.00 9.43
C ARG A 228 -24.84 -10.91 8.86
N HIS A 229 -24.66 -12.06 9.50
CA HIS A 229 -23.67 -13.05 9.08
C HIS A 229 -24.07 -13.73 7.78
N ASN A 230 -23.10 -13.90 6.84
CA ASN A 230 -23.28 -14.54 5.53
C ASN A 230 -24.23 -13.78 4.57
N GLU A 231 -24.60 -12.56 4.87
CA GLU A 231 -25.34 -11.71 3.96
C GLU A 231 -24.37 -10.89 3.08
N LYS A 232 -24.64 -10.84 1.78
CA LYS A 232 -23.87 -10.00 0.85
C LYS A 232 -24.16 -8.51 1.14
N TYR A 233 -23.10 -7.74 1.33
CA TYR A 233 -23.24 -6.29 1.49
C TYR A 233 -23.81 -5.65 0.20
N PRO A 234 -24.95 -4.91 0.26
CA PRO A 234 -25.70 -4.51 -0.93
C PRO A 234 -25.10 -3.34 -1.70
N LEU A 235 -24.27 -2.52 -1.05
CA LEU A 235 -23.73 -1.33 -1.68
C LEU A 235 -22.37 -1.63 -2.35
N PRO A 236 -22.07 -0.97 -3.47
CA PRO A 236 -20.79 -1.17 -4.15
C PRO A 236 -19.60 -0.68 -3.32
N PRO A 237 -18.39 -1.18 -3.61
CA PRO A 237 -17.19 -0.76 -2.87
C PRO A 237 -16.91 0.74 -3.04
N VAL A 238 -16.26 1.31 -2.03
CA VAL A 238 -15.88 2.73 -1.97
C VAL A 238 -14.42 2.84 -1.60
N GLY A 239 -13.63 3.56 -2.40
CA GLY A 239 -12.23 3.90 -2.09
C GLY A 239 -12.11 5.10 -1.15
N MET A 240 -10.90 5.39 -0.70
CA MET A 240 -10.61 6.53 0.18
C MET A 240 -10.97 7.88 -0.44
N LEU A 241 -10.97 8.00 -1.77
CA LEU A 241 -11.42 9.19 -2.48
C LEU A 241 -12.94 9.25 -2.65
N GLY A 242 -13.68 8.29 -2.09
CA GLY A 242 -15.11 8.17 -2.30
C GLY A 242 -15.44 7.60 -3.69
N ARG A 243 -16.64 7.91 -4.16
CA ARG A 243 -17.12 7.55 -5.50
C ARG A 243 -17.42 8.83 -6.28
N SER A 244 -17.09 8.82 -7.57
CA SER A 244 -17.37 9.95 -8.47
C SER A 244 -18.88 10.26 -8.62
N ASP A 245 -19.72 9.26 -8.36
CA ASP A 245 -21.19 9.39 -8.40
C ASP A 245 -21.80 9.81 -7.03
N TRP A 246 -20.97 9.98 -6.01
CA TRP A 246 -21.38 10.58 -4.73
C TRP A 246 -21.27 12.12 -4.81
N SER A 247 -21.93 12.71 -5.76
CA SER A 247 -22.21 14.13 -5.67
C SER A 247 -23.18 14.34 -4.52
N VAL A 248 -22.87 15.28 -3.64
CA VAL A 248 -23.84 15.83 -2.69
C VAL A 248 -24.99 16.32 -3.55
N LYS A 249 -26.15 15.66 -3.46
CA LYS A 249 -27.37 16.23 -4.01
C LYS A 249 -27.67 17.47 -3.21
N GLU A 250 -27.52 18.64 -3.83
CA GLU A 250 -27.94 19.91 -3.29
C GLU A 250 -29.44 19.91 -2.98
#